data_44975cabe9052c7f5d655eb83692d51a
#
_entry.id   44975cabe9052c7f5d655eb83692d51a
#
_cell.length_a   1.000
_cell.length_b   1.000
_cell.length_c   1.000
_cell.angle_alpha   90.00
_cell.angle_beta   90.00
_cell.angle_gamma   90.00
#
_symmetry.space_group_name_H-M   'P 1'
#
loop_
_entity.id
_entity.type
_entity.pdbx_description
1 polymer ?
#
loop_
_entity_poly.entity_id
_entity_poly.type
_entity_poly.pdbx_seq_one_letter_code
_entity_poly.pdbx_strand_id
1 'polypeptide(L)'
;DLPGYAWDLLPYDERPLDLYRSPMWHGEYDHAKRTPYAALYTSLGCVFQCEFCMINILNRDDKDEIGVAGNYNKMRFWSPEFIIGEFDKLIDLGVETIRIADEMFLFNRKYYVPLVELLAERNKKDNLRIWAYSRIDTIRRPEVLHKLRKAGIKWLCLGIESADRNVRLEISKGKFEDVNIVEVVNQVHDADIGIIANYMFGLPTDTNETMEKTLQLSYDLCTIAWNAYAAMPLPGSQLYKDAVDRGFKLPEDYAGYSFHAYTTQPLPTDSLTPEEILKFRDEAYHKYHTYPPFLEKVRNTYGDL
;
A
#
# COMPACT_ATOMS: atom_id res chain seq x y z
N ASP A 1 -16.38 -23.19 -6.55
CA ASP A 1 -16.26 -21.92 -7.29
C ASP A 1 -17.13 -20.88 -6.62
N LEU A 2 -16.56 -19.75 -6.26
CA LEU A 2 -17.29 -18.61 -5.68
C LEU A 2 -17.99 -17.87 -6.82
N PRO A 3 -19.19 -17.29 -6.58
CA PRO A 3 -19.97 -16.60 -7.62
C PRO A 3 -19.36 -15.26 -8.06
N GLY A 4 -18.30 -14.79 -7.41
CA GLY A 4 -17.71 -13.48 -7.61
C GLY A 4 -18.28 -12.41 -6.66
N TYR A 5 -17.97 -11.17 -6.97
CA TYR A 5 -18.46 -10.03 -6.19
C TYR A 5 -19.91 -9.66 -6.59
N ALA A 6 -20.72 -9.33 -5.61
CA ALA A 6 -22.12 -8.94 -5.79
C ALA A 6 -22.23 -7.40 -5.89
N TRP A 7 -21.66 -6.83 -6.95
CA TRP A 7 -21.64 -5.37 -7.18
C TRP A 7 -23.03 -4.76 -7.25
N ASP A 8 -23.99 -5.53 -7.76
CA ASP A 8 -25.39 -5.17 -7.94
C ASP A 8 -26.19 -5.10 -6.63
N LEU A 9 -25.66 -5.65 -5.53
CA LEU A 9 -26.29 -5.59 -4.21
C LEU A 9 -25.84 -4.38 -3.37
N LEU A 10 -24.83 -3.64 -3.84
CA LEU A 10 -24.41 -2.42 -3.15
C LEU A 10 -25.43 -1.30 -3.36
N PRO A 11 -25.69 -0.44 -2.35
CA PRO A 11 -26.57 0.72 -2.52
C PRO A 11 -26.15 1.58 -3.71
N TYR A 12 -27.13 2.00 -4.51
CA TYR A 12 -26.92 2.87 -5.68
C TYR A 12 -28.16 3.73 -5.93
N ASP A 13 -28.01 4.82 -6.71
CA ASP A 13 -29.12 5.70 -7.10
C ASP A 13 -29.76 5.21 -8.41
N GLU A 14 -29.02 5.26 -9.52
CA GLU A 14 -29.55 4.93 -10.84
C GLU A 14 -28.97 3.61 -11.36
N ARG A 15 -27.69 3.32 -11.04
CA ARG A 15 -26.97 2.13 -11.51
C ARG A 15 -25.96 1.64 -10.46
N PRO A 16 -25.61 0.36 -10.45
CA PRO A 16 -24.60 -0.18 -9.54
C PRO A 16 -23.33 0.64 -9.52
N LEU A 17 -22.80 0.88 -8.33
CA LEU A 17 -21.55 1.60 -8.04
C LEU A 17 -21.56 3.12 -8.34
N ASP A 18 -22.66 3.73 -8.77
CA ASP A 18 -22.68 5.17 -9.07
C ASP A 18 -22.52 6.07 -7.83
N LEU A 19 -22.81 5.58 -6.63
CA LEU A 19 -22.53 6.27 -5.36
C LEU A 19 -21.06 6.17 -4.94
N TYR A 20 -20.31 5.22 -5.48
CA TYR A 20 -18.92 4.97 -5.06
C TYR A 20 -17.97 5.75 -5.93
N ARG A 21 -17.19 6.62 -5.28
CA ARG A 21 -16.18 7.47 -5.93
C ARG A 21 -14.87 7.31 -5.17
N SER A 22 -13.78 7.17 -5.89
CA SER A 22 -12.48 7.24 -5.27
C SER A 22 -12.22 8.66 -4.76
N PRO A 23 -11.90 8.86 -3.47
CA PRO A 23 -11.76 10.21 -2.93
C PRO A 23 -10.48 10.92 -3.39
N MET A 24 -9.46 10.20 -3.85
CA MET A 24 -8.12 10.78 -3.94
C MET A 24 -7.35 10.51 -5.25
N TRP A 25 -7.74 9.54 -6.07
CA TRP A 25 -6.83 9.00 -7.08
C TRP A 25 -7.33 9.13 -8.50
N HIS A 26 -8.10 10.13 -8.76
CA HIS A 26 -8.38 10.51 -10.13
C HIS A 26 -7.35 11.53 -10.54
N GLY A 27 -6.53 11.26 -11.50
CA GLY A 27 -5.62 12.25 -12.05
C GLY A 27 -6.31 13.49 -12.65
N GLU A 28 -7.61 13.63 -12.47
CA GLU A 28 -8.41 14.78 -12.91
C GLU A 28 -9.38 15.16 -11.81
N TYR A 29 -9.25 16.38 -11.30
CA TYR A 29 -10.17 16.98 -10.30
C TYR A 29 -11.50 17.44 -10.86
N ASP A 30 -11.88 16.96 -12.02
CA ASP A 30 -13.17 17.26 -12.61
C ASP A 30 -14.23 16.29 -12.08
N HIS A 31 -15.07 16.76 -11.18
CA HIS A 31 -16.16 15.98 -10.62
C HIS A 31 -17.11 15.42 -11.67
N ALA A 32 -17.29 16.12 -12.80
CA ALA A 32 -18.14 15.67 -13.91
C ALA A 32 -17.57 14.46 -14.64
N LYS A 33 -16.26 14.25 -14.56
CA LYS A 33 -15.57 13.13 -15.22
C LYS A 33 -15.30 11.95 -14.31
N ARG A 34 -15.69 12.01 -13.02
CA ARG A 34 -15.49 10.89 -12.10
C ARG A 34 -16.30 9.67 -12.50
N THR A 35 -15.62 8.55 -12.68
CA THR A 35 -16.28 7.26 -12.85
C THR A 35 -16.62 6.63 -11.49
N PRO A 36 -17.53 5.65 -11.44
CA PRO A 36 -17.68 4.77 -10.30
C PRO A 36 -16.34 4.14 -9.93
N TYR A 37 -16.20 3.83 -8.65
CA TYR A 37 -14.98 3.23 -8.07
C TYR A 37 -15.27 1.85 -7.54
N ALA A 38 -14.32 0.93 -7.71
CA ALA A 38 -14.36 -0.38 -7.09
C ALA A 38 -13.00 -0.79 -6.53
N ALA A 39 -13.02 -1.64 -5.52
CA ALA A 39 -11.83 -2.32 -5.01
C ALA A 39 -12.05 -3.83 -5.04
N LEU A 40 -11.07 -4.58 -5.48
CA LEU A 40 -11.11 -6.04 -5.48
C LEU A 40 -9.77 -6.64 -5.08
N TYR A 41 -9.81 -7.87 -4.61
CA TYR A 41 -8.61 -8.68 -4.36
C TYR A 41 -8.41 -9.65 -5.52
N THR A 42 -7.18 -9.81 -5.97
CA THR A 42 -6.77 -10.86 -6.89
C THR A 42 -6.06 -12.01 -6.15
N SER A 43 -5.51 -11.68 -4.98
CA SER A 43 -4.91 -12.63 -4.04
C SER A 43 -5.15 -12.20 -2.59
N LEU A 44 -4.94 -13.11 -1.66
CA LEU A 44 -5.05 -12.87 -0.23
C LEU A 44 -3.79 -13.34 0.50
N GLY A 45 -3.38 -12.55 1.50
CA GLY A 45 -2.25 -12.86 2.37
C GLY A 45 -0.91 -12.43 1.80
N CYS A 46 0.15 -12.76 2.54
CA CYS A 46 1.51 -12.35 2.23
C CYS A 46 2.50 -13.46 2.62
N VAL A 47 3.63 -13.55 1.93
CA VAL A 47 4.71 -14.51 2.27
C VAL A 47 5.71 -13.94 3.27
N PHE A 48 5.68 -12.64 3.51
CA PHE A 48 6.59 -11.98 4.43
C PHE A 48 6.10 -12.04 5.88
N GLN A 49 7.01 -11.80 6.80
CA GLN A 49 6.79 -11.89 8.24
C GLN A 49 7.14 -10.57 8.93
N CYS A 50 6.80 -9.44 8.29
CA CYS A 50 7.06 -8.12 8.87
C CYS A 50 6.41 -8.00 10.23
N GLU A 51 7.17 -7.58 11.24
CA GLU A 51 6.75 -7.63 12.65
C GLU A 51 5.58 -6.70 12.98
N PHE A 52 5.44 -5.59 12.25
CA PHE A 52 4.32 -4.65 12.39
C PHE A 52 3.02 -5.14 11.74
N CYS A 53 3.09 -6.16 10.87
CA CYS A 53 1.97 -6.53 10.00
C CYS A 53 1.13 -7.66 10.60
N MET A 54 -0.18 -7.52 10.53
CA MET A 54 -1.14 -8.51 11.03
C MET A 54 -1.86 -9.29 9.91
N ILE A 55 -1.62 -8.96 8.63
CA ILE A 55 -2.47 -9.42 7.53
C ILE A 55 -2.61 -10.94 7.44
N ASN A 56 -1.58 -11.69 7.77
CA ASN A 56 -1.60 -13.14 7.66
C ASN A 56 -2.49 -13.85 8.69
N ILE A 57 -3.05 -13.15 9.67
CA ILE A 57 -4.08 -13.70 10.58
C ILE A 57 -5.26 -14.26 9.78
N LEU A 58 -5.61 -13.65 8.66
CA LEU A 58 -6.67 -14.12 7.75
C LEU A 58 -6.42 -15.54 7.16
N ASN A 59 -5.17 -16.02 7.26
CA ASN A 59 -4.78 -17.35 6.78
C ASN A 59 -4.79 -18.41 7.89
N ARG A 60 -5.04 -18.01 9.16
CA ARG A 60 -5.16 -18.94 10.27
C ARG A 60 -6.36 -19.86 10.06
N ASP A 61 -6.16 -21.16 10.24
CA ASP A 61 -7.23 -22.16 10.25
C ASP A 61 -7.70 -22.40 11.70
N ASP A 62 -8.93 -22.89 11.90
CA ASP A 62 -9.47 -23.21 13.23
C ASP A 62 -8.65 -24.28 13.97
N LYS A 63 -7.90 -25.08 13.22
CA LYS A 63 -6.99 -26.12 13.77
C LYS A 63 -5.62 -25.60 14.13
N ASP A 64 -5.25 -24.38 13.68
CA ASP A 64 -3.97 -23.80 13.98
C ASP A 64 -3.94 -23.29 15.43
N GLU A 65 -2.78 -23.42 16.07
CA GLU A 65 -2.54 -22.77 17.37
C GLU A 65 -2.69 -21.25 17.22
N ILE A 66 -3.13 -20.58 18.30
CA ILE A 66 -3.20 -19.12 18.33
C ILE A 66 -1.77 -18.58 18.38
N GLY A 67 -1.42 -17.78 17.38
CA GLY A 67 -0.09 -17.20 17.24
C GLY A 67 -0.14 -15.83 16.59
N VAL A 68 1.02 -15.33 16.18
CA VAL A 68 1.16 -14.07 15.45
C VAL A 68 1.03 -14.29 13.95
N ALA A 69 0.73 -13.21 13.22
CA ALA A 69 0.50 -13.24 11.77
C ALA A 69 1.64 -13.94 11.00
N GLY A 70 2.89 -13.73 11.42
CA GLY A 70 4.05 -14.37 10.81
C GLY A 70 4.07 -15.90 10.84
N ASN A 71 3.19 -16.53 11.63
CA ASN A 71 3.06 -18.00 11.69
C ASN A 71 2.23 -18.55 10.52
N TYR A 72 1.43 -17.72 9.86
CA TYR A 72 0.46 -18.11 8.84
C TYR A 72 0.77 -17.49 7.47
N ASN A 73 2.03 -17.19 7.20
CA ASN A 73 2.47 -16.52 5.99
C ASN A 73 2.32 -17.38 4.74
N LYS A 74 1.24 -17.18 4.03
CA LYS A 74 0.95 -17.79 2.72
C LYS A 74 0.16 -16.83 1.84
N MET A 75 0.22 -17.05 0.53
CA MET A 75 -0.66 -16.37 -0.42
C MET A 75 -1.65 -17.37 -1.03
N ARG A 76 -2.85 -16.91 -1.26
CA ARG A 76 -3.92 -17.62 -1.95
C ARG A 76 -4.36 -16.79 -3.14
N PHE A 77 -4.56 -17.41 -4.29
CA PHE A 77 -4.87 -16.72 -5.54
C PHE A 77 -6.18 -17.23 -6.11
N TRP A 78 -6.98 -16.36 -6.68
CA TRP A 78 -8.00 -16.75 -7.66
C TRP A 78 -7.33 -16.94 -9.01
N SER A 79 -7.98 -17.71 -9.92
CA SER A 79 -7.40 -17.84 -11.26
C SER A 79 -7.43 -16.50 -12.01
N PRO A 80 -6.47 -16.24 -12.90
CA PRO A 80 -6.50 -15.04 -13.74
C PRO A 80 -7.80 -14.89 -14.53
N GLU A 81 -8.37 -15.99 -15.00
CA GLU A 81 -9.62 -16.04 -15.76
C GLU A 81 -10.83 -15.60 -14.92
N PHE A 82 -10.89 -16.04 -13.65
CA PHE A 82 -11.92 -15.60 -12.73
C PHE A 82 -11.81 -14.08 -12.47
N ILE A 83 -10.61 -13.60 -12.19
CA ILE A 83 -10.37 -12.16 -11.91
C ILE A 83 -10.68 -11.30 -13.13
N ILE A 84 -10.31 -11.73 -14.34
CA ILE A 84 -10.65 -11.00 -15.56
C ILE A 84 -12.17 -10.91 -15.73
N GLY A 85 -12.92 -11.97 -15.40
CA GLY A 85 -14.38 -11.91 -15.38
C GLY A 85 -14.94 -10.85 -14.43
N GLU A 86 -14.30 -10.63 -13.27
CA GLU A 86 -14.68 -9.55 -12.36
C GLU A 86 -14.33 -8.16 -12.93
N PHE A 87 -13.17 -8.00 -13.58
CA PHE A 87 -12.84 -6.76 -14.28
C PHE A 87 -13.81 -6.47 -15.43
N ASP A 88 -14.19 -7.49 -16.21
CA ASP A 88 -15.16 -7.34 -17.31
C ASP A 88 -16.51 -6.83 -16.77
N LYS A 89 -17.01 -7.37 -15.65
CA LYS A 89 -18.22 -6.86 -14.96
C LYS A 89 -18.09 -5.39 -14.55
N LEU A 90 -16.96 -5.01 -13.97
CA LEU A 90 -16.71 -3.62 -13.55
C LEU A 90 -16.65 -2.66 -14.74
N ILE A 91 -15.98 -3.05 -15.81
CA ILE A 91 -15.90 -2.29 -17.06
C ILE A 91 -17.30 -2.07 -17.68
N ASP A 92 -18.13 -3.12 -17.70
CA ASP A 92 -19.51 -3.07 -18.19
C ASP A 92 -20.39 -2.14 -17.35
N LEU A 93 -20.09 -2.00 -16.04
CA LEU A 93 -20.73 -1.02 -15.15
C LEU A 93 -20.16 0.42 -15.31
N GLY A 94 -19.21 0.62 -16.21
CA GLY A 94 -18.58 1.92 -16.46
C GLY A 94 -17.54 2.33 -15.42
N VAL A 95 -16.99 1.37 -14.65
CA VAL A 95 -15.91 1.63 -13.70
C VAL A 95 -14.57 1.72 -14.45
N GLU A 96 -13.91 2.86 -14.32
CA GLU A 96 -12.56 3.05 -14.85
C GLU A 96 -11.50 3.11 -13.76
N THR A 97 -11.88 3.49 -12.53
CA THR A 97 -10.97 3.61 -11.39
C THR A 97 -11.09 2.39 -10.48
N ILE A 98 -10.05 1.59 -10.39
CA ILE A 98 -10.06 0.31 -9.69
C ILE A 98 -8.85 0.21 -8.77
N ARG A 99 -9.09 -0.27 -7.54
CA ARG A 99 -8.04 -0.63 -6.60
C ARG A 99 -7.86 -2.15 -6.59
N ILE A 100 -6.66 -2.62 -6.91
CA ILE A 100 -6.24 -3.98 -6.55
C ILE A 100 -5.75 -3.93 -5.11
N ALA A 101 -6.50 -4.54 -4.21
CA ALA A 101 -6.28 -4.42 -2.77
C ALA A 101 -5.34 -5.50 -2.20
N ASP A 102 -4.70 -6.28 -3.08
CA ASP A 102 -3.70 -7.28 -2.70
C ASP A 102 -2.56 -6.65 -1.93
N GLU A 103 -2.07 -7.34 -0.90
CA GLU A 103 -0.93 -6.86 -0.11
C GLU A 103 0.38 -6.86 -0.94
N MET A 104 0.52 -7.81 -1.87
CA MET A 104 1.76 -8.06 -2.60
C MET A 104 1.49 -8.44 -4.05
N PHE A 105 0.82 -7.57 -4.81
CA PHE A 105 0.41 -7.86 -6.18
C PHE A 105 1.59 -8.28 -7.07
N LEU A 106 2.73 -7.62 -6.98
CA LEU A 106 3.89 -7.87 -7.84
C LEU A 106 4.82 -9.00 -7.34
N PHE A 107 4.41 -9.79 -6.36
CA PHE A 107 5.27 -10.82 -5.81
C PHE A 107 5.37 -12.06 -6.70
N ASN A 108 4.24 -12.66 -7.09
CA ASN A 108 4.22 -13.89 -7.88
C ASN A 108 4.12 -13.62 -9.39
N ARG A 109 5.27 -13.55 -10.06
CA ARG A 109 5.33 -13.25 -11.49
C ARG A 109 4.52 -14.24 -12.36
N LYS A 110 4.51 -15.51 -12.00
CA LYS A 110 3.75 -16.53 -12.76
C LYS A 110 2.24 -16.32 -12.69
N TYR A 111 1.81 -15.56 -11.68
CA TYR A 111 0.42 -15.19 -11.48
C TYR A 111 0.09 -13.83 -12.11
N TYR A 112 0.80 -12.77 -11.70
CA TYR A 112 0.40 -11.42 -12.10
C TYR A 112 0.70 -11.09 -13.56
N VAL A 113 1.73 -11.67 -14.19
CA VAL A 113 2.04 -11.36 -15.60
C VAL A 113 0.93 -11.81 -16.55
N PRO A 114 0.42 -13.05 -16.49
CA PRO A 114 -0.76 -13.43 -17.31
C PRO A 114 -1.96 -12.54 -17.05
N LEU A 115 -2.27 -12.20 -15.80
CA LEU A 115 -3.38 -11.32 -15.45
C LEU A 115 -3.22 -9.92 -16.06
N VAL A 116 -2.04 -9.34 -15.97
CA VAL A 116 -1.71 -8.03 -16.54
C VAL A 116 -1.80 -8.04 -18.08
N GLU A 117 -1.41 -9.12 -18.73
CA GLU A 117 -1.55 -9.28 -20.18
C GLU A 117 -3.03 -9.34 -20.59
N LEU A 118 -3.85 -10.06 -19.85
CA LEU A 118 -5.31 -10.09 -20.07
C LEU A 118 -5.96 -8.73 -19.81
N LEU A 119 -5.54 -7.99 -18.80
CA LEU A 119 -6.00 -6.62 -18.53
C LEU A 119 -5.61 -5.65 -19.65
N ALA A 120 -4.40 -5.77 -20.20
CA ALA A 120 -3.97 -4.93 -21.31
C ALA A 120 -4.86 -5.08 -22.55
N GLU A 121 -5.43 -6.28 -22.77
CA GLU A 121 -6.41 -6.50 -23.84
C GLU A 121 -7.74 -5.79 -23.60
N ARG A 122 -8.11 -5.52 -22.33
CA ARG A 122 -9.31 -4.74 -21.93
C ARG A 122 -9.06 -3.24 -21.98
N ASN A 123 -7.82 -2.82 -21.73
CA ASN A 123 -7.43 -1.40 -21.64
C ASN A 123 -6.96 -0.80 -22.98
N LYS A 124 -7.47 -1.24 -24.11
CA LYS A 124 -7.07 -0.72 -25.44
C LYS A 124 -7.35 0.76 -25.63
N LYS A 125 -8.29 1.33 -24.87
CA LYS A 125 -8.65 2.76 -24.89
C LYS A 125 -7.82 3.60 -23.91
N ASP A 126 -6.93 2.97 -23.15
CA ASP A 126 -6.12 3.58 -22.07
C ASP A 126 -6.94 4.40 -21.05
N ASN A 127 -8.16 3.95 -20.76
CA ASN A 127 -9.06 4.63 -19.82
C ASN A 127 -9.08 4.01 -18.42
N LEU A 128 -8.53 2.80 -18.22
CA LEU A 128 -8.43 2.21 -16.90
C LEU A 128 -7.37 2.93 -16.05
N ARG A 129 -7.74 3.20 -14.81
CA ARG A 129 -6.92 3.83 -13.78
C ARG A 129 -6.85 2.91 -12.58
N ILE A 130 -5.85 2.05 -12.58
CA ILE A 130 -5.68 1.02 -11.57
C ILE A 130 -4.51 1.38 -10.68
N TRP A 131 -4.63 1.17 -9.36
CA TRP A 131 -3.48 1.12 -8.48
C TRP A 131 -3.42 -0.20 -7.73
N ALA A 132 -2.19 -0.63 -7.44
CA ALA A 132 -1.88 -1.87 -6.76
C ALA A 132 -0.81 -1.65 -5.70
N TYR A 133 -0.74 -2.58 -4.75
CA TYR A 133 0.21 -2.54 -3.65
C TYR A 133 1.33 -3.54 -3.85
N SER A 134 2.53 -3.14 -3.50
CA SER A 134 3.65 -4.05 -3.38
C SER A 134 4.75 -3.45 -2.49
N ARG A 135 5.81 -4.18 -2.26
CA ARG A 135 6.99 -3.68 -1.56
C ARG A 135 8.07 -3.32 -2.58
N ILE A 136 8.87 -2.29 -2.31
CA ILE A 136 9.85 -1.74 -3.27
C ILE A 136 10.82 -2.81 -3.79
N ASP A 137 11.24 -3.75 -2.96
CA ASP A 137 12.16 -4.83 -3.30
C ASP A 137 11.56 -5.96 -4.17
N THR A 138 10.26 -5.89 -4.46
CA THR A 138 9.61 -6.84 -5.39
C THR A 138 9.66 -6.41 -6.85
N ILE A 139 10.04 -5.16 -7.10
CA ILE A 139 10.22 -4.61 -8.46
C ILE A 139 11.62 -4.97 -8.96
N ARG A 140 11.75 -6.20 -9.48
CA ARG A 140 13.06 -6.76 -9.86
C ARG A 140 13.34 -6.71 -11.36
N ARG A 141 12.37 -6.35 -12.17
CA ARG A 141 12.44 -6.46 -13.63
C ARG A 141 11.72 -5.29 -14.29
N PRO A 142 12.46 -4.29 -14.72
CA PRO A 142 11.90 -3.08 -15.34
C PRO A 142 11.03 -3.36 -16.57
N GLU A 143 11.33 -4.41 -17.32
CA GLU A 143 10.56 -4.79 -18.52
C GLU A 143 9.09 -5.13 -18.24
N VAL A 144 8.75 -5.46 -17.00
CA VAL A 144 7.37 -5.73 -16.59
C VAL A 144 6.59 -4.42 -16.39
N LEU A 145 7.25 -3.33 -16.01
CA LEU A 145 6.61 -2.05 -15.71
C LEU A 145 5.81 -1.52 -16.90
N HIS A 146 6.35 -1.62 -18.12
CA HIS A 146 5.61 -1.23 -19.32
C HIS A 146 4.35 -2.08 -19.57
N LYS A 147 4.37 -3.37 -19.18
CA LYS A 147 3.18 -4.22 -19.26
C LYS A 147 2.12 -3.78 -18.24
N LEU A 148 2.55 -3.45 -17.01
CA LEU A 148 1.68 -2.90 -15.97
C LEU A 148 1.01 -1.61 -16.45
N ARG A 149 1.78 -0.68 -17.00
CA ARG A 149 1.29 0.60 -17.52
C ARG A 149 0.26 0.38 -18.65
N LYS A 150 0.54 -0.52 -19.57
CA LYS A 150 -0.36 -0.88 -20.66
C LYS A 150 -1.68 -1.49 -20.14
N ALA A 151 -1.63 -2.25 -19.06
CA ALA A 151 -2.82 -2.81 -18.41
C ALA A 151 -3.69 -1.79 -17.68
N GLY A 152 -3.25 -0.54 -17.58
CA GLY A 152 -3.96 0.53 -16.87
C GLY A 152 -3.49 0.75 -15.44
N ILE A 153 -2.40 0.11 -15.00
CA ILE A 153 -1.82 0.39 -13.69
C ILE A 153 -1.09 1.73 -13.79
N LYS A 154 -1.73 2.76 -13.25
CA LYS A 154 -1.25 4.14 -13.26
C LYS A 154 -0.45 4.48 -12.00
N TRP A 155 -0.66 3.75 -10.91
CA TRP A 155 0.03 3.96 -9.63
C TRP A 155 0.41 2.66 -8.96
N LEU A 156 1.57 2.67 -8.31
CA LEU A 156 2.00 1.63 -7.39
C LEU A 156 2.14 2.21 -5.98
N CYS A 157 1.44 1.61 -5.03
CA CYS A 157 1.62 1.86 -3.62
C CYS A 157 2.77 0.99 -3.13
N LEU A 158 3.92 1.59 -2.85
CA LEU A 158 5.15 0.87 -2.55
C LEU A 158 5.54 1.05 -1.08
N GLY A 159 5.65 -0.08 -0.36
CA GLY A 159 6.25 -0.10 0.96
C GLY A 159 7.77 0.11 0.85
N ILE A 160 8.24 1.26 1.33
CA ILE A 160 9.67 1.62 1.44
C ILE A 160 10.12 1.47 2.90
N GLU A 161 9.21 1.78 3.82
CA GLU A 161 9.27 1.71 5.26
C GLU A 161 10.31 2.68 5.84
N SER A 162 11.61 2.43 5.70
CA SER A 162 12.70 3.24 6.23
C SER A 162 13.84 3.39 5.22
N ALA A 163 14.56 4.51 5.26
CA ALA A 163 15.81 4.68 4.52
C ALA A 163 16.95 3.84 5.10
N ASP A 164 16.92 3.59 6.41
CA ASP A 164 17.96 2.82 7.05
C ASP A 164 17.81 1.32 6.76
N ARG A 165 18.86 0.74 6.19
CA ARG A 165 18.89 -0.67 5.79
C ARG A 165 18.74 -1.61 6.98
N ASN A 166 19.35 -1.30 8.11
CA ASN A 166 19.32 -2.17 9.29
C ASN A 166 17.93 -2.19 9.89
N VAL A 167 17.27 -1.02 9.99
CA VAL A 167 15.87 -0.92 10.44
C VAL A 167 14.96 -1.76 9.55
N ARG A 168 15.11 -1.67 8.22
CA ARG A 168 14.31 -2.49 7.27
C ARG A 168 14.56 -3.99 7.44
N LEU A 169 15.82 -4.41 7.59
CA LEU A 169 16.15 -5.83 7.73
C LEU A 169 15.62 -6.41 9.03
N GLU A 170 15.74 -5.68 10.13
CA GLU A 170 15.26 -6.12 11.43
C GLU A 170 13.76 -6.34 11.42
N ILE A 171 12.99 -5.30 11.05
CA ILE A 171 11.52 -5.37 11.06
C ILE A 171 10.94 -6.40 10.08
N SER A 172 11.70 -6.81 9.08
CA SER A 172 11.31 -7.81 8.08
C SER A 172 11.91 -9.20 8.34
N LYS A 173 12.57 -9.40 9.48
CA LYS A 173 13.31 -10.64 9.82
C LYS A 173 14.32 -11.03 8.73
N GLY A 174 15.06 -10.04 8.25
CA GLY A 174 16.10 -10.22 7.22
C GLY A 174 15.57 -10.48 5.81
N LYS A 175 14.25 -10.38 5.59
CA LYS A 175 13.61 -10.69 4.30
C LYS A 175 13.30 -9.47 3.44
N PHE A 176 13.91 -8.33 3.70
CA PHE A 176 13.87 -7.18 2.81
C PHE A 176 15.13 -7.22 1.94
N GLU A 177 14.96 -7.46 0.63
CA GLU A 177 16.12 -7.49 -0.25
C GLU A 177 16.80 -6.12 -0.33
N ASP A 178 18.12 -6.12 -0.45
CA ASP A 178 18.89 -4.91 -0.62
C ASP A 178 18.72 -4.42 -2.07
N VAL A 179 17.99 -3.34 -2.23
CA VAL A 179 17.72 -2.72 -3.53
C VAL A 179 18.13 -1.26 -3.51
N ASN A 180 18.59 -0.76 -4.64
CA ASN A 180 18.74 0.66 -4.83
C ASN A 180 17.35 1.32 -5.01
N ILE A 181 16.81 1.85 -3.93
CA ILE A 181 15.44 2.42 -3.89
C ILE A 181 15.30 3.54 -4.93
N VAL A 182 16.30 4.41 -5.07
CA VAL A 182 16.27 5.52 -6.03
C VAL A 182 16.18 5.00 -7.46
N GLU A 183 16.97 3.98 -7.79
CA GLU A 183 16.95 3.37 -9.12
C GLU A 183 15.60 2.73 -9.43
N VAL A 184 15.04 1.97 -8.48
CA VAL A 184 13.72 1.35 -8.66
C VAL A 184 12.64 2.40 -8.86
N VAL A 185 12.65 3.48 -8.08
CA VAL A 185 11.69 4.59 -8.22
C VAL A 185 11.81 5.25 -9.58
N ASN A 186 13.03 5.52 -10.05
CA ASN A 186 13.26 6.08 -11.38
C ASN A 186 12.72 5.15 -12.48
N GLN A 187 12.98 3.84 -12.40
CA GLN A 187 12.45 2.87 -13.36
C GLN A 187 10.92 2.84 -13.41
N VAL A 188 10.25 2.99 -12.27
CA VAL A 188 8.78 3.08 -12.20
C VAL A 188 8.29 4.37 -12.85
N HIS A 189 8.93 5.51 -12.58
CA HIS A 189 8.61 6.79 -13.21
C HIS A 189 8.87 6.77 -14.72
N ASP A 190 9.96 6.17 -15.18
CA ASP A 190 10.28 6.03 -16.61
C ASP A 190 9.24 5.20 -17.37
N ALA A 191 8.52 4.32 -16.66
CA ALA A 191 7.40 3.57 -17.20
C ALA A 191 6.06 4.33 -17.17
N ASP A 192 6.06 5.61 -16.84
CA ASP A 192 4.86 6.46 -16.68
C ASP A 192 3.87 5.90 -15.62
N ILE A 193 4.43 5.42 -14.50
CA ILE A 193 3.65 4.95 -13.36
C ILE A 193 3.95 5.84 -12.16
N GLY A 194 2.91 6.43 -11.57
CA GLY A 194 3.00 7.21 -10.34
C GLY A 194 3.28 6.30 -9.12
N ILE A 195 3.95 6.85 -8.12
CA ILE A 195 4.25 6.14 -6.88
C ILE A 195 3.55 6.80 -5.71
N ILE A 196 2.86 5.97 -4.93
CA ILE A 196 2.39 6.27 -3.60
C ILE A 196 3.39 5.64 -2.65
N ALA A 197 4.31 6.43 -2.14
CA ALA A 197 5.35 5.94 -1.25
C ALA A 197 4.84 5.82 0.18
N ASN A 198 5.07 4.68 0.81
CA ASN A 198 4.67 4.42 2.19
C ASN A 198 5.92 4.27 3.05
N TYR A 199 5.96 5.07 4.12
CA TYR A 199 7.04 5.11 5.09
C TYR A 199 6.51 4.80 6.49
N MET A 200 7.39 4.32 7.36
CA MET A 200 7.09 4.10 8.77
C MET A 200 8.10 4.84 9.63
N PHE A 201 7.63 5.40 10.74
CA PHE A 201 8.45 6.01 11.78
C PHE A 201 8.20 5.34 13.12
N GLY A 202 9.24 5.26 13.95
CA GLY A 202 9.15 4.60 15.24
C GLY A 202 9.14 3.07 15.16
N LEU A 203 9.78 2.50 14.15
CA LEU A 203 10.11 1.07 14.14
C LEU A 203 11.04 0.78 15.33
N PRO A 204 11.06 -0.44 15.90
CA PRO A 204 11.70 -0.74 17.21
C PRO A 204 13.12 -0.17 17.38
N THR A 205 13.93 -0.19 16.33
CA THR A 205 15.31 0.32 16.34
C THR A 205 15.49 1.72 15.75
N ASP A 206 14.38 2.41 15.43
CA ASP A 206 14.46 3.77 14.94
C ASP A 206 15.03 4.72 16.01
N THR A 207 15.82 5.63 15.53
CA THR A 207 16.33 6.82 16.23
C THR A 207 15.90 8.07 15.48
N ASN A 208 16.09 9.25 16.06
CA ASN A 208 15.87 10.52 15.34
C ASN A 208 16.68 10.56 14.04
N GLU A 209 17.93 10.06 14.05
CA GLU A 209 18.79 10.05 12.86
C GLU A 209 18.23 9.15 11.75
N THR A 210 17.73 7.95 12.05
CA THR A 210 17.17 7.04 11.04
C THR A 210 15.86 7.56 10.49
N MET A 211 15.03 8.18 11.31
CA MET A 211 13.79 8.83 10.86
C MET A 211 14.08 10.05 9.98
N GLU A 212 15.07 10.89 10.32
CA GLU A 212 15.49 12.00 9.47
C GLU A 212 16.07 11.51 8.11
N LYS A 213 16.85 10.43 8.10
CA LYS A 213 17.30 9.78 6.84
C LYS A 213 16.10 9.35 5.99
N THR A 214 15.05 8.83 6.61
CA THR A 214 13.84 8.41 5.91
C THR A 214 13.07 9.60 5.31
N LEU A 215 12.96 10.68 6.06
CA LEU A 215 12.40 11.93 5.55
C LEU A 215 13.25 12.51 4.41
N GLN A 216 14.58 12.52 4.55
CA GLN A 216 15.47 12.98 3.47
C GLN A 216 15.32 12.13 2.22
N LEU A 217 15.31 10.79 2.35
CA LEU A 217 15.05 9.91 1.21
C LEU A 217 13.72 10.25 0.54
N SER A 218 12.69 10.56 1.29
CA SER A 218 11.39 10.93 0.71
C SER A 218 11.46 12.21 -0.13
N TYR A 219 12.27 13.19 0.25
CA TYR A 219 12.54 14.39 -0.57
C TYR A 219 13.30 14.04 -1.84
N ASP A 220 14.33 13.19 -1.74
CA ASP A 220 15.14 12.78 -2.88
C ASP A 220 14.32 12.02 -3.92
N LEU A 221 13.39 11.17 -3.47
CA LEU A 221 12.47 10.43 -4.33
C LEU A 221 11.35 11.31 -4.90
N CYS A 222 10.87 12.26 -4.14
CA CYS A 222 9.83 13.21 -4.49
C CYS A 222 8.65 12.54 -5.24
N THR A 223 8.03 11.54 -4.63
CA THR A 223 6.91 10.79 -5.23
C THR A 223 5.63 11.61 -5.26
N ILE A 224 4.69 11.27 -6.17
CA ILE A 224 3.44 12.04 -6.33
C ILE A 224 2.50 11.95 -5.13
N ALA A 225 2.61 10.91 -4.32
CA ALA A 225 1.91 10.77 -3.06
C ALA A 225 2.82 10.16 -2.00
N TRP A 226 2.61 10.59 -0.77
CA TRP A 226 3.44 10.24 0.38
C TRP A 226 2.55 9.90 1.58
N ASN A 227 2.77 8.72 2.15
CA ASN A 227 2.14 8.30 3.39
C ASN A 227 3.21 7.98 4.43
N ALA A 228 2.99 8.42 5.66
CA ALA A 228 3.82 8.04 6.79
C ALA A 228 2.98 7.58 7.96
N TYR A 229 3.36 6.45 8.50
CA TYR A 229 2.67 5.82 9.61
C TYR A 229 3.61 5.71 10.81
N ALA A 230 3.09 5.94 12.01
CA ALA A 230 3.77 5.49 13.21
C ALA A 230 3.68 3.96 13.31
N ALA A 231 4.74 3.30 13.76
CA ALA A 231 4.71 1.86 13.96
C ALA A 231 3.74 1.50 15.09
N MET A 232 2.67 0.79 14.73
CA MET A 232 1.58 0.45 15.66
C MET A 232 1.61 -1.02 16.05
N PRO A 233 1.40 -1.34 17.32
CA PRO A 233 1.30 -2.71 17.80
C PRO A 233 -0.08 -3.29 17.46
N LEU A 234 -0.34 -3.55 16.19
CA LEU A 234 -1.65 -4.05 15.76
C LEU A 234 -1.92 -5.45 16.33
N PRO A 235 -3.09 -5.70 16.95
CA PRO A 235 -3.42 -7.02 17.50
C PRO A 235 -3.23 -8.14 16.48
N GLY A 236 -2.46 -9.15 16.86
CA GLY A 236 -2.07 -10.26 15.97
C GLY A 236 -0.73 -10.08 15.27
N SER A 237 -0.10 -8.92 15.34
CA SER A 237 1.26 -8.70 14.87
C SER A 237 2.32 -9.18 15.89
N GLN A 238 3.56 -9.37 15.44
CA GLN A 238 4.68 -9.65 16.34
C GLN A 238 4.93 -8.48 17.29
N LEU A 239 4.87 -7.23 16.80
CA LEU A 239 5.03 -6.03 17.62
C LEU A 239 4.03 -5.99 18.78
N TYR A 240 2.78 -6.41 18.55
CA TYR A 240 1.79 -6.49 19.61
C TYR A 240 2.19 -7.51 20.67
N LYS A 241 2.59 -8.69 20.25
CA LYS A 241 3.05 -9.74 21.16
C LYS A 241 4.24 -9.27 21.99
N ASP A 242 5.23 -8.68 21.34
CA ASP A 242 6.44 -8.20 22.03
C ASP A 242 6.12 -7.06 22.99
N ALA A 243 5.16 -6.19 22.66
CA ALA A 243 4.70 -5.14 23.56
C ALA A 243 4.02 -5.71 24.82
N VAL A 244 3.20 -6.76 24.67
CA VAL A 244 2.59 -7.47 25.81
C VAL A 244 3.68 -8.11 26.66
N ASP A 245 4.61 -8.85 26.04
CA ASP A 245 5.68 -9.56 26.76
C ASP A 245 6.62 -8.60 27.52
N ARG A 246 6.84 -7.39 26.97
CA ARG A 246 7.66 -6.34 27.59
C ARG A 246 6.87 -5.45 28.57
N GLY A 247 5.56 -5.65 28.70
CA GLY A 247 4.70 -4.85 29.56
C GLY A 247 4.53 -3.38 29.12
N PHE A 248 4.64 -3.11 27.83
CA PHE A 248 4.38 -1.77 27.31
C PHE A 248 2.91 -1.41 27.42
N LYS A 249 2.64 -0.11 27.63
CA LYS A 249 1.28 0.40 27.62
C LYS A 249 0.70 0.27 26.22
N LEU A 250 -0.43 -0.42 26.09
CA LEU A 250 -1.18 -0.58 24.86
C LEU A 250 -2.42 0.33 24.85
N PRO A 251 -2.93 0.68 23.67
CA PRO A 251 -4.21 1.38 23.56
C PRO A 251 -5.35 0.63 24.29
N GLU A 252 -6.20 1.37 24.98
CA GLU A 252 -7.35 0.81 25.74
C GLU A 252 -8.54 0.49 24.81
N ASP A 253 -8.60 1.13 23.66
CA ASP A 253 -9.64 0.95 22.66
C ASP A 253 -9.08 0.86 21.22
N TYR A 254 -9.94 0.52 20.27
CA TYR A 254 -9.54 0.39 18.86
C TYR A 254 -9.12 1.69 18.23
N ALA A 255 -9.60 2.85 18.71
CA ALA A 255 -9.21 4.15 18.17
C ALA A 255 -7.72 4.43 18.41
N GLY A 256 -7.19 3.98 19.56
CA GLY A 256 -5.76 4.12 19.88
C GLY A 256 -4.83 3.34 18.94
N TYR A 257 -5.32 2.31 18.26
CA TYR A 257 -4.55 1.57 17.22
C TYR A 257 -4.64 2.22 15.83
N SER A 258 -5.45 3.25 15.65
CA SER A 258 -5.56 3.94 14.38
C SER A 258 -4.30 4.75 14.09
N PHE A 259 -3.86 4.77 12.83
CA PHE A 259 -2.74 5.60 12.39
C PHE A 259 -3.04 7.11 12.41
N HIS A 260 -4.31 7.51 12.47
CA HIS A 260 -4.77 8.89 12.26
C HIS A 260 -5.75 9.42 13.31
N ALA A 261 -6.02 8.66 14.38
CA ALA A 261 -6.85 9.17 15.47
C ALA A 261 -6.06 10.12 16.38
N TYR A 262 -6.75 11.02 17.05
CA TYR A 262 -6.14 11.87 18.08
C TYR A 262 -5.63 11.06 19.28
N THR A 263 -6.17 9.87 19.49
CA THR A 263 -5.79 8.94 20.55
C THR A 263 -4.76 7.92 20.11
N THR A 264 -4.18 8.05 18.90
CA THR A 264 -3.14 7.16 18.38
C THR A 264 -2.01 6.99 19.41
N GLN A 265 -1.69 5.74 19.73
CA GLN A 265 -0.67 5.42 20.72
C GLN A 265 0.30 4.37 20.16
N PRO A 266 1.37 4.80 19.48
CA PRO A 266 2.42 3.88 19.02
C PRO A 266 3.26 3.36 20.18
N LEU A 267 4.12 2.37 19.90
CA LEU A 267 5.10 1.91 20.87
C LEU A 267 6.28 2.89 20.96
N PRO A 268 6.98 2.94 22.11
CA PRO A 268 8.30 3.55 22.17
C PRO A 268 9.31 2.71 21.38
N THR A 269 10.39 3.34 20.91
CA THR A 269 11.59 2.63 20.47
C THR A 269 12.59 2.50 21.63
N ASP A 270 13.75 1.95 21.37
CA ASP A 270 14.81 1.88 22.37
C ASP A 270 15.35 3.28 22.76
N SER A 271 15.07 4.31 21.96
CA SER A 271 15.59 5.69 22.13
C SER A 271 14.55 6.80 22.08
N LEU A 272 13.30 6.51 21.69
CA LEU A 272 12.26 7.51 21.46
C LEU A 272 10.96 7.15 22.19
N THR A 273 10.29 8.17 22.72
CA THR A 273 8.95 8.03 23.29
C THR A 273 7.87 8.02 22.21
N PRO A 274 6.66 7.51 22.48
CA PRO A 274 5.52 7.56 21.56
C PRO A 274 5.20 8.99 21.09
N GLU A 275 5.31 9.98 21.99
CA GLU A 275 5.03 11.38 21.71
C GLU A 275 6.06 11.98 20.75
N GLU A 276 7.34 11.66 20.92
CA GLU A 276 8.42 12.08 20.00
C GLU A 276 8.21 11.51 18.60
N ILE A 277 7.82 10.24 18.50
CA ILE A 277 7.53 9.56 17.21
C ILE A 277 6.35 10.23 16.50
N LEU A 278 5.23 10.46 17.21
CA LEU A 278 4.06 11.13 16.63
C LEU A 278 4.37 12.55 16.19
N LYS A 279 5.07 13.30 17.03
CA LYS A 279 5.49 14.67 16.71
C LYS A 279 6.35 14.68 15.45
N PHE A 280 7.34 13.77 15.36
CA PHE A 280 8.19 13.67 14.18
C PHE A 280 7.37 13.36 12.93
N ARG A 281 6.47 12.34 12.99
CA ARG A 281 5.60 11.94 11.86
C ARG A 281 4.76 13.12 11.36
N ASP A 282 4.14 13.88 12.27
CA ASP A 282 3.27 15.00 11.94
C ASP A 282 4.08 16.17 11.33
N GLU A 283 5.23 16.48 11.90
CA GLU A 283 6.14 17.49 11.34
C GLU A 283 6.66 17.06 9.95
N ALA A 284 7.03 15.79 9.78
CA ALA A 284 7.48 15.25 8.50
C ALA A 284 6.39 15.34 7.44
N TYR A 285 5.13 15.06 7.80
CA TYR A 285 3.99 15.22 6.90
C TYR A 285 3.88 16.67 6.40
N HIS A 286 3.91 17.65 7.29
CA HIS A 286 3.85 19.06 6.92
C HIS A 286 5.05 19.48 6.07
N LYS A 287 6.27 19.08 6.47
CA LYS A 287 7.50 19.40 5.74
C LYS A 287 7.45 18.84 4.30
N TYR A 288 7.00 17.60 4.12
CA TYR A 288 6.92 17.00 2.78
C TYR A 288 5.86 17.70 1.92
N HIS A 289 4.66 17.92 2.45
CA HIS A 289 3.55 18.52 1.66
C HIS A 289 3.69 20.02 1.42
N THR A 290 4.67 20.68 2.05
CA THR A 290 5.07 22.06 1.76
C THR A 290 6.41 22.15 1.01
N TYR A 291 7.02 21.03 0.67
CA TYR A 291 8.28 20.96 -0.06
C TYR A 291 8.12 21.48 -1.49
N PRO A 292 8.85 22.56 -1.91
CA PRO A 292 8.62 23.18 -3.19
C PRO A 292 8.68 22.25 -4.41
N PRO A 293 9.64 21.30 -4.53
CA PRO A 293 9.66 20.37 -5.64
C PRO A 293 8.44 19.42 -5.69
N PHE A 294 7.90 19.04 -4.51
CA PHE A 294 6.65 18.26 -4.45
C PHE A 294 5.46 19.09 -4.94
N LEU A 295 5.32 20.33 -4.50
CA LEU A 295 4.23 21.23 -4.95
C LEU A 295 4.30 21.48 -6.45
N GLU A 296 5.51 21.67 -7.01
CA GLU A 296 5.70 21.77 -8.45
C GLU A 296 5.30 20.49 -9.19
N LYS A 297 5.70 19.32 -8.67
CA LYS A 297 5.28 18.03 -9.23
C LYS A 297 3.76 17.86 -9.24
N VAL A 298 3.07 18.20 -8.13
CA VAL A 298 1.61 18.16 -8.02
C VAL A 298 0.96 19.07 -9.06
N ARG A 299 1.45 20.32 -9.17
CA ARG A 299 0.96 21.29 -10.17
C ARG A 299 1.14 20.77 -11.59
N ASN A 300 2.31 20.23 -11.92
CA ASN A 300 2.59 19.70 -13.26
C ASN A 300 1.76 18.45 -13.58
N THR A 301 1.34 17.68 -12.57
CA THR A 301 0.56 16.47 -12.77
C THR A 301 -0.94 16.73 -12.82
N TYR A 302 -1.45 17.63 -11.98
CA TYR A 302 -2.89 17.83 -11.77
C TYR A 302 -3.39 19.23 -12.15
N GLY A 303 -2.49 20.16 -12.49
CA GLY A 303 -2.84 21.54 -12.76
C GLY A 303 -2.84 22.43 -11.50
N ASP A 304 -3.17 23.69 -11.68
CA ASP A 304 -3.42 24.62 -10.57
C ASP A 304 -4.78 24.28 -9.94
N LEU A 305 -4.80 24.11 -8.63
CA LEU A 305 -5.99 23.83 -7.83
C LEU A 305 -6.71 25.13 -7.46
#